data_901d9aabaf9a11f83f0f7d67750002f2
#
_entry.id   901d9aabaf9a11f83f0f7d67750002f2
#
_cell.length_a   1.000
_cell.length_b   1.000
_cell.length_c   1.000
_cell.angle_alpha   90.00
_cell.angle_beta   90.00
_cell.angle_gamma   90.00
#
_symmetry.space_group_name_H-M   'P 1'
#
loop_
_entity.id
_entity.type
_entity.pdbx_description
1 polymer ?
#
loop_
_entity_poly.entity_id
_entity_poly.type
_entity_poly.pdbx_seq_one_letter_code
_entity_poly.pdbx_strand_id
1 'polypeptide(L)'
;MSYHEIKPELPEGVVPISEHIRNSKPICNGFYPHEVLLLSYAPRYTTKQTEYPKFWLYKYGIADIHEELKKLILRGAVKYGTLQDTVNHATLVEIKKVLAQKGVPQTGTKAKLCERLFQNFTEKELNVIFDDRCYQLTELGEEIIKECDWIPYIHNHLIEDLDIWNFSDMMGKASKGVTYRDVLWGYLNQKSQEHYIKGDFGLCRFIRPACGSP
;
A
#
# COMPACT_ATOMS: atom_id res chain seq x y z
N MET A 1 3.75 -29.89 -18.41
CA MET A 1 2.85 -30.05 -17.25
C MET A 1 2.33 -28.68 -16.90
N SER A 2 1.04 -28.44 -17.10
CA SER A 2 0.39 -27.18 -16.79
C SER A 2 0.19 -27.12 -15.27
N TYR A 3 0.92 -26.26 -14.59
CA TYR A 3 0.60 -25.91 -13.21
C TYR A 3 -0.70 -25.11 -13.24
N HIS A 4 -1.80 -25.75 -12.85
CA HIS A 4 -3.00 -25.01 -12.46
C HIS A 4 -2.63 -24.26 -11.18
N GLU A 5 -2.36 -22.97 -11.30
CA GLU A 5 -2.35 -22.08 -10.14
C GLU A 5 -3.75 -22.14 -9.52
N ILE A 6 -3.85 -22.82 -8.38
CA ILE A 6 -5.06 -22.82 -7.56
C ILE A 6 -5.16 -21.37 -7.04
N LYS A 7 -6.04 -20.58 -7.64
CA LYS A 7 -6.38 -19.25 -7.08
C LYS A 7 -6.92 -19.50 -5.67
N PRO A 8 -6.36 -18.85 -4.65
CA PRO A 8 -6.87 -19.01 -3.30
C PRO A 8 -8.36 -18.63 -3.28
N GLU A 9 -9.20 -19.54 -2.81
CA GLU A 9 -10.64 -19.26 -2.61
C GLU A 9 -10.78 -18.19 -1.54
N LEU A 10 -11.68 -17.25 -1.79
CA LEU A 10 -11.97 -16.21 -0.81
C LEU A 10 -12.72 -16.84 0.38
N PRO A 11 -12.39 -16.45 1.62
CA PRO A 11 -13.12 -16.89 2.80
C PRO A 11 -14.60 -16.52 2.72
N GLU A 12 -15.44 -17.31 3.36
CA GLU A 12 -16.89 -17.04 3.45
C GLU A 12 -17.16 -15.64 4.04
N GLY A 13 -18.03 -14.88 3.41
CA GLY A 13 -18.39 -13.52 3.81
C GLY A 13 -17.44 -12.42 3.31
N VAL A 14 -16.35 -12.77 2.63
CA VAL A 14 -15.47 -11.78 2.02
C VAL A 14 -16.00 -11.36 0.65
N VAL A 15 -16.24 -10.07 0.48
CA VAL A 15 -16.65 -9.50 -0.81
C VAL A 15 -15.44 -9.46 -1.76
N PRO A 16 -15.51 -10.10 -2.94
CA PRO A 16 -14.40 -10.12 -3.88
C PRO A 16 -14.13 -8.72 -4.45
N ILE A 17 -12.86 -8.43 -4.74
CA ILE A 17 -12.44 -7.15 -5.32
C ILE A 17 -13.20 -6.79 -6.62
N SER A 18 -13.56 -7.79 -7.42
CA SER A 18 -14.34 -7.59 -8.64
C SER A 18 -15.73 -7.00 -8.39
N GLU A 19 -16.33 -7.31 -7.25
CA GLU A 19 -17.61 -6.75 -6.84
C GLU A 19 -17.47 -5.32 -6.33
N HIS A 20 -16.43 -5.04 -5.56
CA HIS A 20 -16.10 -3.67 -5.16
C HIS A 20 -15.87 -2.77 -6.39
N ILE A 21 -15.10 -3.23 -7.37
CA ILE A 21 -14.86 -2.49 -8.62
C ILE A 21 -16.16 -2.24 -9.39
N ARG A 22 -17.05 -3.24 -9.48
CA ARG A 22 -18.34 -3.11 -10.17
C ARG A 22 -19.22 -2.02 -9.56
N ASN A 23 -19.18 -1.90 -8.24
CA ASN A 23 -20.02 -0.99 -7.47
C ASN A 23 -19.36 0.38 -7.20
N SER A 24 -18.15 0.61 -7.68
CA SER A 24 -17.37 1.82 -7.43
C SER A 24 -17.02 2.53 -8.74
N LYS A 25 -16.63 3.78 -8.61
CA LYS A 25 -16.05 4.54 -9.71
C LYS A 25 -14.55 4.70 -9.52
N PRO A 26 -13.78 4.75 -10.61
CA PRO A 26 -12.37 5.14 -10.51
C PRO A 26 -12.26 6.57 -10.02
N ILE A 27 -11.19 6.85 -9.30
CA ILE A 27 -10.84 8.14 -8.75
C ILE A 27 -9.74 8.82 -9.60
N CYS A 28 -8.68 9.33 -9.00
CA CYS A 28 -7.60 10.01 -9.70
C CYS A 28 -7.01 9.16 -10.85
N ASN A 29 -6.85 9.76 -12.01
CA ASN A 29 -6.26 9.15 -13.23
C ASN A 29 -6.85 7.78 -13.61
N GLY A 30 -8.11 7.52 -13.24
CA GLY A 30 -8.80 6.26 -13.54
C GLY A 30 -8.39 5.08 -12.65
N PHE A 31 -7.69 5.31 -11.54
CA PHE A 31 -7.36 4.28 -10.56
C PHE A 31 -8.49 4.10 -9.54
N TYR A 32 -8.70 2.87 -9.10
CA TYR A 32 -9.65 2.55 -8.03
C TYR A 32 -9.02 2.72 -6.64
N PRO A 33 -9.82 2.91 -5.57
CA PRO A 33 -9.31 3.13 -4.21
C PRO A 33 -8.31 2.08 -3.73
N HIS A 34 -8.55 0.79 -3.99
CA HIS A 34 -7.64 -0.30 -3.62
C HIS A 34 -6.30 -0.24 -4.38
N GLU A 35 -6.32 0.20 -5.64
CA GLU A 35 -5.10 0.36 -6.44
C GLU A 35 -4.22 1.47 -5.87
N VAL A 36 -4.82 2.60 -5.49
CA VAL A 36 -4.10 3.70 -4.81
C VAL A 36 -3.55 3.26 -3.45
N LEU A 37 -4.33 2.49 -2.69
CA LEU A 37 -3.83 1.91 -1.46
C LEU A 37 -2.64 0.98 -1.74
N LEU A 38 -2.73 0.13 -2.76
CA LEU A 38 -1.65 -0.79 -3.13
C LEU A 38 -0.40 -0.03 -3.59
N LEU A 39 -0.52 1.10 -4.30
CA LEU A 39 0.60 1.99 -4.62
C LEU A 39 1.34 2.42 -3.35
N SER A 40 0.63 2.78 -2.27
CA SER A 40 1.26 3.20 -1.01
C SER A 40 2.01 2.08 -0.28
N TYR A 41 1.71 0.83 -0.59
CA TYR A 41 2.36 -0.36 -0.01
C TYR A 41 3.42 -0.96 -0.94
N ALA A 42 3.31 -0.78 -2.25
CA ALA A 42 4.18 -1.40 -3.25
C ALA A 42 5.69 -1.26 -2.97
N PRO A 43 6.21 -0.10 -2.51
CA PRO A 43 7.64 0.02 -2.18
C PRO A 43 8.12 -0.84 -1.01
N ARG A 44 7.20 -1.45 -0.25
CA ARG A 44 7.53 -2.36 0.86
C ARG A 44 7.55 -3.82 0.44
N TYR A 45 7.15 -4.11 -0.80
CA TYR A 45 6.99 -5.46 -1.32
C TYR A 45 8.11 -5.82 -2.29
N THR A 46 8.31 -7.13 -2.46
CA THR A 46 9.30 -7.69 -3.37
C THR A 46 8.66 -8.71 -4.32
N THR A 47 9.36 -9.01 -5.41
CA THR A 47 8.84 -9.87 -6.49
C THR A 47 8.66 -11.33 -6.08
N LYS A 48 9.37 -11.79 -5.04
CA LYS A 48 9.31 -13.17 -4.52
C LYS A 48 8.58 -13.26 -3.17
N GLN A 49 8.06 -12.16 -2.67
CA GLN A 49 7.30 -12.16 -1.42
C GLN A 49 6.04 -13.00 -1.57
N THR A 50 5.80 -13.91 -0.65
CA THR A 50 4.63 -14.81 -0.66
C THR A 50 3.61 -14.47 0.42
N GLU A 51 4.02 -13.75 1.45
CA GLU A 51 3.15 -13.38 2.57
C GLU A 51 2.84 -11.88 2.55
N TYR A 52 1.57 -11.57 2.58
CA TYR A 52 1.06 -10.20 2.58
C TYR A 52 0.16 -9.94 3.77
N PRO A 53 -0.02 -8.67 4.19
CA PRO A 53 -0.96 -8.33 5.25
C PRO A 53 -2.36 -8.89 4.97
N LYS A 54 -2.94 -9.54 5.97
CA LYS A 54 -4.23 -10.24 5.84
C LYS A 54 -5.39 -9.33 5.43
N PHE A 55 -5.28 -8.03 5.69
CA PHE A 55 -6.33 -7.09 5.30
C PHE A 55 -6.58 -7.04 3.79
N TRP A 56 -5.57 -7.35 2.95
CA TRP A 56 -5.78 -7.44 1.51
C TRP A 56 -6.84 -8.46 1.15
N LEU A 57 -6.76 -9.64 1.77
CA LEU A 57 -7.73 -10.71 1.55
C LEU A 57 -9.06 -10.39 2.26
N TYR A 58 -9.03 -10.15 3.58
CA TYR A 58 -10.25 -10.10 4.39
C TYR A 58 -11.03 -8.78 4.29
N LYS A 59 -10.35 -7.66 4.07
CA LYS A 59 -11.01 -6.35 3.98
C LYS A 59 -11.28 -5.91 2.55
N TYR A 60 -10.41 -6.32 1.61
CA TYR A 60 -10.47 -5.83 0.22
C TYR A 60 -10.78 -6.93 -0.80
N GLY A 61 -10.86 -8.18 -0.39
CA GLY A 61 -11.16 -9.31 -1.28
C GLY A 61 -10.10 -9.54 -2.36
N ILE A 62 -8.84 -9.15 -2.09
CA ILE A 62 -7.70 -9.33 -2.99
C ILE A 62 -6.98 -10.60 -2.60
N ALA A 63 -7.14 -11.65 -3.38
CA ALA A 63 -6.51 -12.96 -3.15
C ALA A 63 -5.07 -13.02 -3.67
N ASP A 64 -4.75 -12.27 -4.72
CA ASP A 64 -3.44 -12.28 -5.37
C ASP A 64 -2.90 -10.84 -5.52
N ILE A 65 -1.98 -10.49 -4.64
CA ILE A 65 -1.32 -9.18 -4.65
C ILE A 65 -0.34 -9.05 -5.82
N HIS A 66 0.28 -10.14 -6.24
CA HIS A 66 1.19 -10.09 -7.39
C HIS A 66 0.45 -9.75 -8.69
N GLU A 67 -0.74 -10.31 -8.90
CA GLU A 67 -1.56 -9.98 -10.06
C GLU A 67 -1.99 -8.50 -10.03
N GLU A 68 -2.36 -7.97 -8.88
CA GLU A 68 -2.69 -6.54 -8.76
C GLU A 68 -1.46 -5.64 -8.98
N LEU A 69 -0.28 -6.01 -8.47
CA LEU A 69 0.97 -5.29 -8.74
C LEU A 69 1.36 -5.35 -10.22
N LYS A 70 1.17 -6.47 -10.91
CA LYS A 70 1.37 -6.56 -12.36
C LYS A 70 0.47 -5.61 -13.14
N LYS A 71 -0.80 -5.48 -12.74
CA LYS A 71 -1.72 -4.50 -13.33
C LYS A 71 -1.21 -3.07 -13.16
N LEU A 72 -0.70 -2.72 -11.98
CA LEU A 72 -0.11 -1.40 -11.71
C LEU A 72 1.15 -1.13 -12.54
N ILE A 73 1.98 -2.17 -12.79
CA ILE A 73 3.13 -2.07 -13.69
C ILE A 73 2.68 -1.83 -15.13
N LEU A 74 1.70 -2.58 -15.62
CA LEU A 74 1.15 -2.41 -16.98
C LEU A 74 0.53 -1.02 -17.18
N ARG A 75 -0.02 -0.44 -16.13
CA ARG A 75 -0.55 0.93 -16.13
C ARG A 75 0.53 2.01 -15.93
N GLY A 76 1.78 1.61 -15.76
CA GLY A 76 2.91 2.52 -15.64
C GLY A 76 3.04 3.26 -14.30
N ALA A 77 2.29 2.87 -13.26
CA ALA A 77 2.34 3.50 -11.93
C ALA A 77 3.40 2.86 -11.00
N VAL A 78 3.78 1.61 -11.29
CA VAL A 78 4.83 0.87 -10.56
C VAL A 78 5.85 0.35 -11.56
N LYS A 79 7.09 0.19 -11.14
CA LYS A 79 8.19 -0.44 -11.88
C LYS A 79 8.98 -1.38 -10.97
N TYR A 80 9.72 -2.30 -11.57
CA TYR A 80 10.73 -3.06 -10.83
C TYR A 80 11.91 -2.15 -10.49
N GLY A 81 12.36 -2.22 -9.26
CA GLY A 81 13.57 -1.54 -8.81
C GLY A 81 14.82 -2.09 -9.48
N THR A 82 15.84 -1.24 -9.63
CA THR A 82 17.15 -1.63 -10.11
C THR A 82 17.86 -2.53 -9.08
N LEU A 83 18.99 -3.11 -9.46
CA LEU A 83 19.85 -3.83 -8.52
C LEU A 83 20.28 -2.92 -7.35
N GLN A 84 20.64 -1.67 -7.65
CA GLN A 84 21.02 -0.67 -6.64
C GLN A 84 19.88 -0.44 -5.65
N ASP A 85 18.65 -0.27 -6.15
CA ASP A 85 17.47 -0.07 -5.31
C ASP A 85 17.22 -1.29 -4.41
N THR A 86 17.33 -2.49 -4.98
CA THR A 86 17.15 -3.75 -4.26
C THR A 86 18.19 -3.93 -3.15
N VAL A 87 19.46 -3.65 -3.44
CA VAL A 87 20.55 -3.68 -2.43
C VAL A 87 20.31 -2.62 -1.34
N ASN A 88 19.86 -1.43 -1.70
CA ASN A 88 19.52 -0.39 -0.75
C ASN A 88 18.32 -0.76 0.13
N HIS A 89 17.39 -1.55 -0.38
CA HIS A 89 16.23 -2.05 0.36
C HIS A 89 16.59 -3.21 1.28
N ALA A 90 17.60 -4.01 0.95
CA ALA A 90 18.04 -5.17 1.72
C ALA A 90 18.36 -4.82 3.19
N THR A 91 18.17 -5.75 4.10
CA THR A 91 18.47 -5.56 5.52
C THR A 91 19.98 -5.53 5.78
N LEU A 92 20.39 -4.91 6.89
CA LEU A 92 21.79 -4.92 7.30
C LEU A 92 22.35 -6.34 7.51
N VAL A 93 21.48 -7.27 7.93
CA VAL A 93 21.86 -8.67 8.15
C VAL A 93 22.19 -9.35 6.83
N GLU A 94 21.36 -9.17 5.81
CA GLU A 94 21.58 -9.71 4.46
C GLU A 94 22.86 -9.15 3.83
N ILE A 95 23.04 -7.82 3.86
CA ILE A 95 24.22 -7.16 3.34
C ILE A 95 25.51 -7.70 4.00
N LYS A 96 25.53 -7.79 5.33
CA LYS A 96 26.67 -8.34 6.07
C LYS A 96 26.95 -9.80 5.74
N LYS A 97 25.90 -10.62 5.61
CA LYS A 97 26.01 -12.02 5.22
C LYS A 97 26.66 -12.17 3.85
N VAL A 98 26.31 -11.33 2.89
CA VAL A 98 26.90 -11.34 1.55
C VAL A 98 28.36 -10.90 1.60
N LEU A 99 28.69 -9.80 2.29
CA LEU A 99 30.08 -9.33 2.46
C LEU A 99 30.98 -10.40 3.12
N ALA A 100 30.45 -11.16 4.08
CA ALA A 100 31.16 -12.25 4.73
C ALA A 100 31.62 -13.33 3.77
N GLN A 101 30.89 -13.61 2.70
CA GLN A 101 31.24 -14.63 1.69
C GLN A 101 32.60 -14.39 1.01
N LYS A 102 32.99 -13.11 0.91
CA LYS A 102 34.31 -12.71 0.34
C LYS A 102 35.29 -12.17 1.40
N GLY A 103 34.99 -12.33 2.69
CA GLY A 103 35.85 -11.84 3.77
C GLY A 103 35.94 -10.32 3.86
N VAL A 104 34.98 -9.60 3.30
CA VAL A 104 34.95 -8.11 3.29
C VAL A 104 34.46 -7.60 4.65
N PRO A 105 35.05 -6.50 5.20
CA PRO A 105 34.65 -5.94 6.47
C PRO A 105 33.16 -5.55 6.55
N GLN A 106 32.51 -5.98 7.65
CA GLN A 106 31.05 -5.81 7.87
C GLN A 106 30.72 -4.63 8.80
N THR A 107 31.69 -3.78 9.12
CA THR A 107 31.53 -2.62 10.01
C THR A 107 31.26 -1.35 9.20
N GLY A 108 30.39 -0.49 9.73
CA GLY A 108 30.06 0.80 9.11
C GLY A 108 28.56 1.03 8.94
N THR A 109 28.21 2.15 8.33
CA THR A 109 26.81 2.50 7.99
C THR A 109 26.30 1.64 6.84
N LYS A 110 24.99 1.50 6.71
CA LYS A 110 24.36 0.75 5.61
C LYS A 110 24.86 1.21 4.23
N ALA A 111 24.96 2.52 4.03
CA ALA A 111 25.46 3.10 2.77
C ALA A 111 26.87 2.61 2.43
N LYS A 112 27.81 2.64 3.43
CA LYS A 112 29.18 2.14 3.24
C LYS A 112 29.23 0.63 2.95
N LEU A 113 28.34 -0.14 3.55
CA LEU A 113 28.26 -1.59 3.30
C LEU A 113 27.72 -1.88 1.90
N CYS A 114 26.71 -1.16 1.43
CA CYS A 114 26.21 -1.24 0.06
C CYS A 114 27.31 -0.88 -0.96
N GLU A 115 28.05 0.22 -0.72
CA GLU A 115 29.18 0.62 -1.57
C GLU A 115 30.23 -0.49 -1.68
N ARG A 116 30.60 -1.12 -0.55
CA ARG A 116 31.52 -2.25 -0.53
C ARG A 116 31.01 -3.46 -1.32
N LEU A 117 29.71 -3.73 -1.32
CA LEU A 117 29.14 -4.79 -2.16
C LEU A 117 29.45 -4.52 -3.63
N PHE A 118 29.17 -3.33 -4.13
CA PHE A 118 29.41 -2.97 -5.54
C PHE A 118 30.90 -2.90 -5.89
N GLN A 119 31.79 -2.65 -4.91
CA GLN A 119 33.25 -2.67 -5.11
C GLN A 119 33.85 -4.09 -5.16
N ASN A 120 33.26 -5.04 -4.47
CA ASN A 120 33.85 -6.39 -4.28
C ASN A 120 33.13 -7.51 -5.02
N PHE A 121 31.93 -7.25 -5.54
CA PHE A 121 31.11 -8.22 -6.28
C PHE A 121 30.82 -7.67 -7.67
N THR A 122 30.81 -8.58 -8.64
CA THR A 122 30.36 -8.23 -10.00
C THR A 122 28.84 -8.07 -10.02
N GLU A 123 28.36 -7.30 -11.00
CA GLU A 123 26.92 -7.13 -11.19
C GLU A 123 26.20 -8.47 -11.39
N LYS A 124 26.83 -9.42 -12.08
CA LYS A 124 26.28 -10.78 -12.27
C LYS A 124 26.10 -11.52 -10.95
N GLU A 125 27.09 -11.48 -10.06
CA GLU A 125 27.03 -12.10 -8.75
C GLU A 125 25.90 -11.46 -7.92
N LEU A 126 25.84 -10.14 -7.90
CA LEU A 126 24.81 -9.41 -7.14
C LEU A 126 23.41 -9.67 -7.71
N ASN A 127 23.26 -9.79 -9.03
CA ASN A 127 21.97 -10.11 -9.64
C ASN A 127 21.47 -11.52 -9.26
N VAL A 128 22.38 -12.47 -9.01
CA VAL A 128 22.01 -13.81 -8.52
C VAL A 128 21.66 -13.77 -7.03
N ILE A 129 22.41 -13.00 -6.24
CA ILE A 129 22.21 -12.91 -4.79
C ILE A 129 20.95 -12.12 -4.43
N PHE A 130 20.72 -11.00 -5.13
CA PHE A 130 19.59 -10.09 -4.94
C PHE A 130 18.60 -10.20 -6.12
N ASP A 131 18.19 -11.42 -6.44
CA ASP A 131 17.26 -11.71 -7.53
C ASP A 131 15.79 -11.41 -7.19
N ASP A 132 15.50 -11.17 -5.92
CA ASP A 132 14.22 -10.70 -5.42
C ASP A 132 14.14 -9.16 -5.49
N ARG A 133 13.53 -8.64 -6.55
CA ARG A 133 13.47 -7.20 -6.83
C ARG A 133 12.42 -6.51 -5.96
N CYS A 134 12.75 -5.32 -5.47
CA CYS A 134 11.75 -4.44 -4.86
C CYS A 134 10.85 -3.82 -5.95
N TYR A 135 9.66 -3.39 -5.57
CA TYR A 135 8.84 -2.53 -6.41
C TYR A 135 9.13 -1.06 -6.09
N GLN A 136 9.02 -0.22 -7.10
CA GLN A 136 9.17 1.23 -6.97
C GLN A 136 8.01 1.95 -7.67
N LEU A 137 7.63 3.09 -7.14
CA LEU A 137 6.72 3.99 -7.82
C LEU A 137 7.41 4.64 -9.02
N THR A 138 6.62 4.95 -10.02
CA THR A 138 6.98 5.89 -11.08
C THR A 138 6.51 7.30 -10.68
N GLU A 139 6.86 8.32 -11.46
CA GLU A 139 6.33 9.67 -11.27
C GLU A 139 4.79 9.67 -11.24
N LEU A 140 4.15 8.91 -12.15
CA LEU A 140 2.70 8.74 -12.15
C LEU A 140 2.19 8.14 -10.83
N GLY A 141 2.86 7.10 -10.31
CA GLY A 141 2.48 6.48 -9.04
C GLY A 141 2.59 7.44 -7.85
N GLU A 142 3.64 8.26 -7.81
CA GLU A 142 3.85 9.26 -6.77
C GLU A 142 2.80 10.39 -6.84
N GLU A 143 2.47 10.86 -8.05
CA GLU A 143 1.42 11.86 -8.27
C GLU A 143 0.06 11.36 -7.80
N ILE A 144 -0.31 10.11 -8.12
CA ILE A 144 -1.57 9.50 -7.70
C ILE A 144 -1.67 9.42 -6.17
N ILE A 145 -0.61 8.97 -5.50
CA ILE A 145 -0.60 8.90 -4.03
C ILE A 145 -0.72 10.30 -3.42
N LYS A 146 -0.05 11.29 -3.99
CA LYS A 146 -0.10 12.67 -3.52
C LYS A 146 -1.49 13.29 -3.71
N GLU A 147 -2.15 13.01 -4.82
CA GLU A 147 -3.51 13.49 -5.11
C GLU A 147 -4.56 12.81 -4.21
N CYS A 148 -4.35 11.53 -3.91
CA CYS A 148 -5.28 10.70 -3.16
C CYS A 148 -4.70 10.26 -1.79
N ASP A 149 -3.99 11.15 -1.08
CA ASP A 149 -3.32 10.89 0.20
C ASP A 149 -4.29 10.47 1.33
N TRP A 150 -5.54 10.77 1.17
CA TRP A 150 -6.62 10.36 2.08
C TRP A 150 -6.89 8.84 2.06
N ILE A 151 -6.55 8.11 0.98
CA ILE A 151 -6.77 6.66 0.90
C ILE A 151 -5.99 5.91 1.99
N PRO A 152 -4.64 6.04 2.08
CA PRO A 152 -3.91 5.42 3.17
C PRO A 152 -4.29 5.98 4.54
N TYR A 153 -4.73 7.24 4.62
CA TYR A 153 -5.24 7.81 5.87
C TYR A 153 -6.48 7.04 6.35
N ILE A 154 -7.52 6.95 5.52
CA ILE A 154 -8.77 6.23 5.86
C ILE A 154 -8.51 4.75 6.15
N HIS A 155 -7.60 4.10 5.42
CA HIS A 155 -7.22 2.71 5.66
C HIS A 155 -6.63 2.49 7.06
N ASN A 156 -5.75 3.39 7.50
CA ASN A 156 -5.01 3.26 8.76
C ASN A 156 -5.78 3.74 10.00
N HIS A 157 -6.87 4.50 9.80
CA HIS A 157 -7.70 4.98 10.90
C HIS A 157 -9.00 4.19 10.94
N LEU A 158 -9.27 3.58 12.10
CA LEU A 158 -10.53 2.88 12.35
C LEU A 158 -11.63 3.91 12.64
N ILE A 159 -12.27 4.37 11.59
CA ILE A 159 -13.39 5.30 11.68
C ILE A 159 -14.67 4.48 11.48
N GLU A 160 -15.64 4.65 12.39
CA GLU A 160 -16.89 3.91 12.39
C GLU A 160 -17.57 3.94 11.01
N ASP A 161 -17.92 2.75 10.51
CA ASP A 161 -18.60 2.53 9.21
C ASP A 161 -17.91 3.17 8.01
N LEU A 162 -16.66 3.62 8.14
CA LEU A 162 -15.91 4.26 7.08
C LEU A 162 -14.80 3.36 6.55
N ASP A 163 -14.81 3.17 5.23
CA ASP A 163 -13.75 2.50 4.49
C ASP A 163 -13.35 3.32 3.26
N ILE A 164 -12.36 2.84 2.51
CA ILE A 164 -11.86 3.54 1.32
C ILE A 164 -12.89 3.62 0.19
N TRP A 165 -13.87 2.72 0.15
CA TRP A 165 -14.87 2.65 -0.92
C TRP A 165 -16.00 3.66 -0.69
N ASN A 166 -16.61 3.60 0.49
CA ASN A 166 -17.68 4.53 0.82
C ASN A 166 -17.18 5.96 0.96
N PHE A 167 -15.95 6.15 1.47
CA PHE A 167 -15.35 7.48 1.51
C PHE A 167 -15.02 8.02 0.11
N SER A 168 -14.57 7.17 -0.81
CA SER A 168 -14.37 7.52 -2.22
C SER A 168 -15.66 8.03 -2.86
N ASP A 169 -16.77 7.37 -2.57
CA ASP A 169 -18.10 7.77 -3.03
C ASP A 169 -18.51 9.14 -2.49
N MET A 170 -18.20 9.41 -1.21
CA MET A 170 -18.44 10.72 -0.59
C MET A 170 -17.59 11.81 -1.24
N MET A 171 -16.31 11.53 -1.48
CA MET A 171 -15.38 12.43 -2.18
C MET A 171 -15.87 12.73 -3.60
N GLY A 172 -16.36 11.72 -4.32
CA GLY A 172 -16.92 11.87 -5.67
C GLY A 172 -18.20 12.72 -5.73
N LYS A 173 -18.92 12.85 -4.62
CA LYS A 173 -20.13 13.69 -4.48
C LYS A 173 -19.83 15.09 -3.93
N ALA A 174 -18.64 15.31 -3.41
CA ALA A 174 -18.23 16.59 -2.82
C ALA A 174 -18.14 17.69 -3.89
N SER A 175 -18.46 18.91 -3.50
CA SER A 175 -18.34 20.08 -4.38
C SER A 175 -16.88 20.39 -4.71
N LYS A 176 -16.65 20.98 -5.87
CA LYS A 176 -15.28 21.37 -6.28
C LYS A 176 -14.66 22.31 -5.24
N GLY A 177 -13.43 21.98 -4.82
CA GLY A 177 -12.67 22.74 -3.83
C GLY A 177 -12.85 22.28 -2.38
N VAL A 178 -13.76 21.35 -2.10
CA VAL A 178 -13.90 20.72 -0.78
C VAL A 178 -12.75 19.71 -0.60
N THR A 179 -12.05 19.79 0.53
CA THR A 179 -10.96 18.88 0.85
C THR A 179 -11.50 17.59 1.47
N TYR A 180 -10.68 16.51 1.44
CA TYR A 180 -11.07 15.26 2.13
C TYR A 180 -11.28 15.47 3.64
N ARG A 181 -10.57 16.42 4.24
CA ARG A 181 -10.73 16.76 5.67
C ARG A 181 -12.10 17.34 5.95
N ASP A 182 -12.61 18.19 5.06
CA ASP A 182 -13.95 18.78 5.19
C ASP A 182 -15.02 17.70 5.08
N VAL A 183 -14.88 16.75 4.12
CA VAL A 183 -15.80 15.62 3.96
C VAL A 183 -15.77 14.74 5.20
N LEU A 184 -14.58 14.39 5.67
CA LEU A 184 -14.39 13.58 6.87
C LEU A 184 -14.96 14.25 8.11
N TRP A 185 -14.72 15.56 8.26
CA TRP A 185 -15.27 16.33 9.37
C TRP A 185 -16.81 16.35 9.35
N GLY A 186 -17.41 16.54 8.17
CA GLY A 186 -18.86 16.47 7.99
C GLY A 186 -19.42 15.10 8.40
N TYR A 187 -18.78 14.01 7.96
CA TYR A 187 -19.13 12.65 8.33
C TYR A 187 -19.07 12.42 9.86
N LEU A 188 -17.96 12.80 10.48
CA LEU A 188 -17.76 12.62 11.92
C LEU A 188 -18.77 13.44 12.75
N ASN A 189 -19.13 14.65 12.31
CA ASN A 189 -20.18 15.44 12.96
C ASN A 189 -21.54 14.76 12.84
N GLN A 190 -21.87 14.25 11.68
CA GLN A 190 -23.12 13.51 11.50
C GLN A 190 -23.18 12.28 12.43
N LYS A 191 -22.13 11.47 12.48
CA LYS A 191 -22.02 10.32 13.38
C LYS A 191 -22.13 10.73 14.85
N SER A 192 -21.46 11.81 15.24
CA SER A 192 -21.58 12.35 16.60
C SER A 192 -23.02 12.74 16.96
N GLN A 193 -23.78 13.34 16.02
CA GLN A 193 -25.19 13.67 16.23
C GLN A 193 -26.06 12.40 16.34
N GLU A 194 -25.81 11.39 15.49
CA GLU A 194 -26.51 10.11 15.53
C GLU A 194 -26.33 9.41 16.89
N HIS A 195 -25.11 9.39 17.43
CA HIS A 195 -24.82 8.85 18.76
C HIS A 195 -25.47 9.67 19.88
N TYR A 196 -25.47 10.99 19.77
CA TYR A 196 -26.13 11.87 20.71
C TYR A 196 -27.64 11.58 20.81
N ILE A 197 -28.31 11.41 19.67
CA ILE A 197 -29.74 11.09 19.59
C ILE A 197 -30.03 9.72 20.21
N LYS A 198 -29.12 8.75 20.02
CA LYS A 198 -29.23 7.40 20.61
C LYS A 198 -28.88 7.34 22.10
N GLY A 199 -28.37 8.41 22.70
CA GLY A 199 -27.93 8.47 24.09
C GLY A 199 -26.52 7.89 24.35
N ASP A 200 -25.76 7.61 23.29
CA ASP A 200 -24.40 7.04 23.38
C ASP A 200 -23.34 8.16 23.56
N PHE A 201 -23.43 8.89 24.66
CA PHE A 201 -22.58 10.06 24.91
C PHE A 201 -21.08 9.77 25.00
N GLY A 202 -20.70 8.52 25.30
CA GLY A 202 -19.31 8.07 25.28
C GLY A 202 -18.71 8.14 23.90
N LEU A 203 -19.40 7.63 22.87
CA LEU A 203 -18.96 7.63 21.48
C LEU A 203 -18.91 9.04 20.88
N CYS A 204 -19.83 9.94 21.28
CA CYS A 204 -19.79 11.34 20.86
C CYS A 204 -18.46 12.04 21.20
N ARG A 205 -17.81 11.67 22.30
CA ARG A 205 -16.53 12.26 22.73
C ARG A 205 -15.33 11.70 21.98
N PHE A 206 -15.38 10.43 21.55
CA PHE A 206 -14.28 9.79 20.84
C PHE A 206 -14.17 10.24 19.38
N ILE A 207 -15.28 10.62 18.76
CA ILE A 207 -15.31 11.03 17.36
C ILE A 207 -14.68 12.44 17.14
N ARG A 208 -14.86 13.35 18.09
CA ARG A 208 -14.35 14.74 18.01
C ARG A 208 -12.83 14.91 17.95
N PRO A 209 -11.99 14.12 18.68
CA PRO A 209 -10.53 14.32 18.65
C PRO A 209 -9.83 13.82 17.38
N ALA A 210 -10.51 12.99 16.56
CA ALA A 210 -9.93 12.49 15.30
C ALA A 210 -9.74 13.61 14.24
N CYS A 211 -10.40 14.77 14.43
CA CYS A 211 -10.18 15.98 13.65
C CYS A 211 -9.16 16.85 14.36
N GLY A 212 -7.88 16.49 14.33
CA GLY A 212 -6.82 17.31 14.91
C GLY A 212 -7.00 18.77 14.51
N SER A 213 -6.93 19.66 15.53
CA SER A 213 -6.90 21.11 15.32
C SER A 213 -5.78 21.48 14.34
N PRO A 214 -5.96 22.54 13.54
CA PRO A 214 -5.01 22.98 12.53
C PRO A 214 -3.63 23.29 13.10
#